data_0cb18ec81db2e1f6d04c8602a9402ac1
#
_entry.id   0cb18ec81db2e1f6d04c8602a9402ac1
#
_cell.length_a   1.000
_cell.length_b   1.000
_cell.length_c   1.000
_cell.angle_alpha   90.00
_cell.angle_beta   90.00
_cell.angle_gamma   90.00
#
_symmetry.space_group_name_H-M   'P 1'
#
loop_
_entity.id
_entity.type
_entity.pdbx_description
1 polymer ?
#
loop_
_entity_poly.entity_id
_entity_poly.type
_entity_poly.pdbx_seq_one_letter_code
_entity_poly.pdbx_strand_id
1 'polypeptide(L)'
;MKISFHHINLVSKNLEELNNFYKNILKLDSIPEQQFPRTEANQNKGYDGKIKFVTDGNIQLHLAEKDLTVAEKNKKHINPVEKGHIAFRTDDIEEFKTILNKNNIIFADYGTTFAKEWYQIFFYDPEGNIVEVHQFIDKN
;
A
#
# COMPACT_ATOMS: atom_id res chain seq x y z
N MET A 1 -10.53 -12.94 13.92
CA MET A 1 -9.90 -12.01 12.95
C MET A 1 -9.52 -12.79 11.70
N LYS A 2 -9.85 -12.26 10.54
CA LYS A 2 -9.45 -12.84 9.24
C LYS A 2 -8.37 -12.00 8.61
N ILE A 3 -7.38 -12.67 7.99
CA ILE A 3 -6.35 -12.02 7.21
C ILE A 3 -6.30 -12.68 5.84
N SER A 4 -6.33 -11.88 4.78
CA SER A 4 -6.25 -12.38 3.42
C SER A 4 -5.24 -11.57 2.60
N PHE A 5 -4.59 -12.23 1.65
CA PHE A 5 -3.72 -11.54 0.72
C PHE A 5 -4.54 -10.55 -0.12
N HIS A 6 -4.02 -9.36 -0.34
CA HIS A 6 -4.72 -8.35 -1.11
C HIS A 6 -3.95 -7.94 -2.38
N HIS A 7 -2.70 -7.50 -2.24
CA HIS A 7 -1.96 -7.06 -3.42
C HIS A 7 -0.45 -7.06 -3.18
N ILE A 8 0.30 -6.94 -4.28
CA ILE A 8 1.72 -6.64 -4.27
C ILE A 8 1.89 -5.24 -4.81
N ASN A 9 2.66 -4.40 -4.12
CA ASN A 9 3.02 -3.08 -4.58
C ASN A 9 4.42 -3.13 -5.18
N LEU A 10 4.57 -2.63 -6.39
CA LEU A 10 5.85 -2.48 -7.08
C LEU A 10 6.08 -1.01 -7.35
N VAL A 11 7.33 -0.57 -7.24
CA VAL A 11 7.68 0.85 -7.30
C VAL A 11 8.68 1.07 -8.43
N SER A 12 8.50 2.18 -9.17
CA SER A 12 9.40 2.53 -10.27
C SER A 12 9.60 4.04 -10.36
N LYS A 13 10.79 4.43 -10.79
CA LYS A 13 11.06 5.82 -11.18
C LYS A 13 10.38 6.16 -12.51
N ASN A 14 10.01 5.15 -13.29
CA ASN A 14 9.33 5.31 -14.57
C ASN A 14 8.08 4.43 -14.56
N LEU A 15 7.00 4.97 -14.03
CA LEU A 15 5.75 4.23 -13.87
C LEU A 15 5.14 3.81 -15.21
N GLU A 16 5.23 4.67 -16.22
CA GLU A 16 4.67 4.36 -17.55
C GLU A 16 5.33 3.12 -18.14
N GLU A 17 6.65 3.04 -18.07
CA GLU A 17 7.40 1.89 -18.55
C GLU A 17 7.01 0.62 -17.79
N LEU A 18 6.91 0.71 -16.45
CA LEU A 18 6.51 -0.43 -15.63
C LEU A 18 5.09 -0.89 -15.97
N ASN A 19 4.17 0.04 -16.08
CA ASN A 19 2.77 -0.27 -16.41
C ASN A 19 2.67 -0.92 -17.80
N ASN A 20 3.38 -0.36 -18.80
CA ASN A 20 3.38 -0.91 -20.14
C ASN A 20 3.94 -2.33 -20.19
N PHE A 21 4.96 -2.62 -19.39
CA PHE A 21 5.53 -3.97 -19.30
C PHE A 21 4.47 -4.98 -18.85
N TYR A 22 3.79 -4.69 -17.74
CA TYR A 22 2.79 -5.62 -17.21
C TYR A 22 1.56 -5.75 -18.12
N LYS A 23 1.16 -4.68 -18.77
CA LYS A 23 0.01 -4.72 -19.67
C LYS A 23 0.33 -5.34 -21.03
N ASN A 24 1.47 -4.99 -21.62
CA ASN A 24 1.76 -5.37 -23.00
C ASN A 24 2.52 -6.68 -23.12
N ILE A 25 3.41 -6.99 -22.19
CA ILE A 25 4.20 -8.22 -22.20
C ILE A 25 3.45 -9.35 -21.46
N LEU A 26 2.97 -9.08 -20.24
CA LEU A 26 2.26 -10.08 -19.44
C LEU A 26 0.76 -10.10 -19.73
N LYS A 27 0.25 -9.15 -20.53
CA LYS A 27 -1.16 -9.10 -20.91
C LYS A 27 -2.13 -8.95 -19.76
N LEU A 28 -1.71 -8.26 -18.69
CA LEU A 28 -2.59 -8.00 -17.56
C LEU A 28 -3.60 -6.89 -17.92
N ASP A 29 -4.75 -6.93 -17.26
CA ASP A 29 -5.79 -5.93 -17.44
C ASP A 29 -5.65 -4.79 -16.44
N SER A 30 -6.04 -3.59 -16.86
CA SER A 30 -6.10 -2.44 -15.95
C SER A 30 -7.29 -2.56 -15.01
N ILE A 31 -7.08 -2.16 -13.75
CA ILE A 31 -8.18 -1.94 -12.81
C ILE A 31 -8.41 -0.43 -12.77
N PRO A 32 -9.68 0.04 -12.90
CA PRO A 32 -9.95 1.48 -12.88
C PRO A 32 -9.52 2.14 -11.56
N GLU A 33 -8.87 3.29 -11.67
CA GLU A 33 -8.39 4.04 -10.50
C GLU A 33 -9.52 4.45 -9.56
N GLN A 34 -10.72 4.59 -10.07
CA GLN A 34 -11.91 4.96 -9.29
C GLN A 34 -12.26 3.93 -8.22
N GLN A 35 -11.78 2.69 -8.37
CA GLN A 35 -11.98 1.67 -7.33
C GLN A 35 -11.12 1.89 -6.10
N PHE A 36 -10.15 2.81 -6.17
CA PHE A 36 -9.21 3.08 -5.09
C PHE A 36 -9.17 4.58 -4.79
N PRO A 37 -10.23 5.12 -4.15
CA PRO A 37 -10.29 6.56 -3.87
C PRO A 37 -9.16 6.96 -2.94
N ARG A 38 -8.41 7.97 -3.37
CA ARG A 38 -7.20 8.42 -2.68
C ARG A 38 -7.48 9.61 -1.77
N THR A 39 -6.76 9.64 -0.66
CA THR A 39 -6.77 10.80 0.22
C THR A 39 -5.94 11.91 -0.43
N GLU A 40 -6.44 13.13 -0.41
CA GLU A 40 -5.74 14.27 -0.97
C GLU A 40 -4.44 14.52 -0.21
N ALA A 41 -3.34 14.68 -0.97
CA ALA A 41 -2.03 14.93 -0.42
C ALA A 41 -1.71 16.42 -0.43
N ASN A 42 -0.80 16.84 0.46
CA ASN A 42 -0.24 18.18 0.46
C ASN A 42 1.26 18.08 0.76
N GLN A 43 1.94 19.21 0.89
CA GLN A 43 3.40 19.21 1.07
C GLN A 43 3.87 18.60 2.39
N ASN A 44 2.98 18.43 3.37
CA ASN A 44 3.30 17.93 4.70
C ASN A 44 2.66 16.57 5.02
N LYS A 45 1.88 16.02 4.10
CA LYS A 45 1.12 14.80 4.36
C LYS A 45 0.71 14.09 3.08
N GLY A 46 0.67 12.76 3.14
CA GLY A 46 0.15 11.94 2.06
C GLY A 46 1.21 11.51 1.06
N TYR A 47 0.74 11.08 -0.09
CA TYR A 47 1.55 10.66 -1.23
C TYR A 47 0.83 11.11 -2.49
N ASP A 48 1.47 11.94 -3.31
CA ASP A 48 0.85 12.50 -4.51
C ASP A 48 1.37 11.87 -5.81
N GLY A 49 2.17 10.83 -5.72
CA GLY A 49 2.65 10.10 -6.89
C GLY A 49 1.52 9.38 -7.61
N LYS A 50 1.75 9.05 -8.87
CA LYS A 50 0.78 8.29 -9.65
C LYS A 50 0.83 6.82 -9.29
N ILE A 51 -0.31 6.16 -9.38
CA ILE A 51 -0.44 4.72 -9.16
C ILE A 51 -1.26 4.13 -10.30
N LYS A 52 -0.83 2.99 -10.81
CA LYS A 52 -1.58 2.19 -11.77
C LYS A 52 -1.89 0.84 -11.14
N PHE A 53 -3.03 0.27 -11.51
CA PHE A 53 -3.51 -0.99 -10.94
C PHE A 53 -3.73 -1.99 -12.07
N VAL A 54 -3.13 -3.17 -11.98
CA VAL A 54 -3.28 -4.22 -12.97
C VAL A 54 -3.60 -5.55 -12.30
N THR A 55 -4.22 -6.47 -13.05
CA THR A 55 -4.65 -7.75 -12.52
C THR A 55 -4.65 -8.84 -13.61
N ASP A 56 -4.48 -10.09 -13.17
CA ASP A 56 -4.72 -11.26 -14.02
C ASP A 56 -6.13 -11.83 -13.81
N GLY A 57 -6.99 -11.09 -13.08
CA GLY A 57 -8.33 -11.54 -12.69
C GLY A 57 -8.38 -12.18 -11.31
N ASN A 58 -7.22 -12.48 -10.72
CA ASN A 58 -7.11 -13.13 -9.42
C ASN A 58 -6.31 -12.29 -8.42
N ILE A 59 -5.08 -11.91 -8.76
CA ILE A 59 -4.26 -11.07 -7.90
C ILE A 59 -4.20 -9.64 -8.45
N GLN A 60 -3.84 -8.69 -7.59
CA GLN A 60 -3.66 -7.29 -7.96
C GLN A 60 -2.21 -6.89 -7.81
N LEU A 61 -1.70 -6.12 -8.77
CA LEU A 61 -0.44 -5.42 -8.64
C LEU A 61 -0.75 -3.93 -8.61
N HIS A 62 -0.25 -3.24 -7.60
CA HIS A 62 -0.32 -1.79 -7.49
C HIS A 62 1.04 -1.22 -7.86
N LEU A 63 1.09 -0.48 -8.96
CA LEU A 63 2.34 0.06 -9.52
C LEU A 63 2.41 1.53 -9.17
N ALA A 64 3.42 1.93 -8.40
CA ALA A 64 3.50 3.28 -7.85
C ALA A 64 4.77 3.99 -8.28
N GLU A 65 4.71 5.32 -8.38
CA GLU A 65 5.89 6.13 -8.57
C GLU A 65 6.74 6.15 -7.29
N LYS A 66 8.04 5.93 -7.46
CA LYS A 66 8.99 6.00 -6.34
C LYS A 66 9.03 7.42 -5.76
N ASP A 67 8.93 7.51 -4.44
CA ASP A 67 9.03 8.78 -3.73
C ASP A 67 9.78 8.56 -2.43
N LEU A 68 11.02 9.05 -2.34
CA LEU A 68 11.87 8.87 -1.17
C LEU A 68 11.52 9.78 0.00
N THR A 69 10.57 10.72 -0.19
CA THR A 69 10.23 11.71 0.82
C THR A 69 9.02 11.35 1.69
N VAL A 70 8.33 10.27 1.36
CA VAL A 70 7.03 9.95 1.99
C VAL A 70 7.15 9.70 3.49
N ALA A 71 8.15 8.94 3.93
CA ALA A 71 8.31 8.66 5.36
C ALA A 71 8.58 9.93 6.16
N GLU A 72 9.53 10.74 5.72
CA GLU A 72 9.88 12.00 6.39
C GLU A 72 8.72 12.98 6.39
N LYS A 73 8.09 13.16 5.23
CA LYS A 73 6.94 14.05 5.05
C LYS A 73 5.79 13.70 6.02
N ASN A 74 5.54 12.43 6.22
CA ASN A 74 4.46 11.94 7.07
C ASN A 74 4.89 11.63 8.50
N LYS A 75 6.16 11.87 8.82
CA LYS A 75 6.74 11.63 10.16
C LYS A 75 6.62 10.17 10.59
N LYS A 76 6.93 9.26 9.66
CA LYS A 76 6.91 7.82 9.89
C LYS A 76 8.30 7.24 9.61
N HIS A 77 8.57 6.05 10.14
CA HIS A 77 9.89 5.41 9.96
C HIS A 77 9.94 4.44 8.77
N ILE A 78 8.80 4.16 8.14
CA ILE A 78 8.74 3.26 6.98
C ILE A 78 8.17 4.02 5.77
N ASN A 79 8.83 3.90 4.63
CA ASN A 79 8.38 4.47 3.36
C ASN A 79 7.81 3.34 2.48
N PRO A 80 6.48 3.26 2.31
CA PRO A 80 5.87 2.18 1.54
C PRO A 80 6.04 2.30 0.03
N VAL A 81 6.55 3.43 -0.47
CA VAL A 81 6.75 3.67 -1.90
C VAL A 81 8.23 3.86 -2.27
N GLU A 82 9.13 3.29 -1.48
CA GLU A 82 10.56 3.25 -1.78
C GLU A 82 10.95 1.97 -2.51
N LYS A 83 10.54 0.81 -2.00
CA LYS A 83 10.92 -0.52 -2.49
C LYS A 83 9.76 -1.37 -2.95
N GLY A 84 8.55 -0.96 -2.62
CA GLY A 84 7.37 -1.81 -2.76
C GLY A 84 7.12 -2.64 -1.51
N HIS A 85 6.01 -3.38 -1.51
CA HIS A 85 5.59 -4.14 -0.33
C HIS A 85 4.55 -5.19 -0.72
N ILE A 86 4.31 -6.12 0.20
CA ILE A 86 3.20 -7.08 0.11
C ILE A 86 2.09 -6.63 1.06
N ALA A 87 0.85 -6.75 0.64
CA ALA A 87 -0.28 -6.24 1.41
C ALA A 87 -1.33 -7.32 1.70
N PHE A 88 -1.79 -7.29 2.94
CA PHE A 88 -2.85 -8.15 3.44
C PHE A 88 -4.01 -7.30 3.96
N ARG A 89 -5.21 -7.85 3.88
CA ARG A 89 -6.42 -7.20 4.42
C ARG A 89 -6.89 -7.96 5.65
N THR A 90 -7.27 -7.22 6.69
CA THR A 90 -7.88 -7.79 7.90
C THR A 90 -9.26 -7.19 8.11
N ASP A 91 -10.10 -7.91 8.85
CA ASP A 91 -11.39 -7.41 9.29
C ASP A 91 -11.33 -6.73 10.67
N ASP A 92 -10.13 -6.71 11.30
CA ASP A 92 -9.98 -6.10 12.64
C ASP A 92 -8.55 -5.58 12.82
N ILE A 93 -8.32 -4.35 12.39
CA ILE A 93 -6.99 -3.71 12.45
C ILE A 93 -6.56 -3.45 13.90
N GLU A 94 -7.49 -3.19 14.80
CA GLU A 94 -7.16 -2.93 16.20
C GLU A 94 -6.65 -4.20 16.88
N GLU A 95 -7.27 -5.34 16.60
CA GLU A 95 -6.77 -6.61 17.10
C GLU A 95 -5.39 -6.91 16.53
N PHE A 96 -5.18 -6.61 15.23
CA PHE A 96 -3.89 -6.84 14.61
C PHE A 96 -2.79 -5.98 15.23
N LYS A 97 -3.07 -4.70 15.50
CA LYS A 97 -2.12 -3.84 16.22
C LYS A 97 -1.75 -4.42 17.58
N THR A 98 -2.72 -4.98 18.29
CA THR A 98 -2.48 -5.62 19.59
C THR A 98 -1.51 -6.79 19.43
N ILE A 99 -1.67 -7.59 18.38
CA ILE A 99 -0.77 -8.71 18.09
C ILE A 99 0.66 -8.20 17.84
N LEU A 100 0.81 -7.14 17.04
CA LEU A 100 2.12 -6.55 16.79
C LEU A 100 2.78 -6.06 18.09
N ASN A 101 2.02 -5.36 18.92
CA ASN A 101 2.52 -4.84 20.20
C ASN A 101 2.95 -5.96 21.15
N LYS A 102 2.17 -7.05 21.22
CA LYS A 102 2.51 -8.19 22.05
C LYS A 102 3.79 -8.91 21.60
N ASN A 103 4.10 -8.80 20.32
CA ASN A 103 5.31 -9.42 19.76
C ASN A 103 6.47 -8.42 19.61
N ASN A 104 6.33 -7.23 20.17
CA ASN A 104 7.35 -6.18 20.14
C ASN A 104 7.74 -5.76 18.73
N ILE A 105 6.77 -5.78 17.80
CA ILE A 105 6.96 -5.37 16.42
C ILE A 105 6.54 -3.91 16.31
N ILE A 106 7.48 -3.04 15.95
CA ILE A 106 7.21 -1.61 15.74
C ILE A 106 6.58 -1.45 14.35
N PHE A 107 5.50 -0.69 14.28
CA PHE A 107 4.83 -0.45 13.01
C PHE A 107 4.59 1.03 12.78
N ALA A 108 4.50 1.41 11.50
CA ALA A 108 4.15 2.76 11.08
C ALA A 108 2.65 2.82 10.82
N ASP A 109 1.94 3.61 11.63
CA ASP A 109 0.49 3.75 11.52
C ASP A 109 0.18 4.95 10.62
N TYR A 110 -0.13 4.66 9.36
CA TYR A 110 -0.51 5.70 8.41
C TYR A 110 -2.01 6.00 8.43
N GLY A 111 -2.82 5.14 9.05
CA GLY A 111 -4.27 5.35 9.07
C GLY A 111 -4.81 5.50 7.65
N THR A 112 -5.66 6.51 7.43
CA THR A 112 -6.26 6.78 6.13
C THR A 112 -5.49 7.84 5.34
N THR A 113 -4.20 8.01 5.62
CA THR A 113 -3.35 9.04 4.98
C THR A 113 -3.28 8.89 3.45
N PHE A 114 -3.24 7.66 2.94
CA PHE A 114 -3.10 7.41 1.50
C PHE A 114 -4.41 7.13 0.78
N ALA A 115 -5.32 6.42 1.44
CA ALA A 115 -6.58 5.99 0.83
C ALA A 115 -7.74 6.28 1.77
N LYS A 116 -8.82 6.82 1.21
CA LYS A 116 -9.96 7.29 2.02
C LYS A 116 -10.69 6.17 2.75
N GLU A 117 -10.66 4.96 2.18
CA GLU A 117 -11.43 3.84 2.69
C GLU A 117 -10.56 2.74 3.29
N TRP A 118 -9.25 2.95 3.36
CA TRP A 118 -8.31 1.97 3.90
C TRP A 118 -7.58 2.54 5.10
N TYR A 119 -7.65 1.84 6.21
CA TYR A 119 -6.80 2.11 7.36
C TYR A 119 -5.56 1.24 7.23
N GLN A 120 -4.39 1.84 7.03
CA GLN A 120 -3.16 1.15 6.65
C GLN A 120 -2.09 1.27 7.72
N ILE A 121 -1.46 0.13 8.04
CA ILE A 121 -0.25 0.11 8.84
C ILE A 121 0.82 -0.66 8.08
N PHE A 122 2.09 -0.34 8.37
CA PHE A 122 3.24 -0.95 7.71
C PHE A 122 4.26 -1.38 8.76
N PHE A 123 4.89 -2.51 8.54
CA PHE A 123 5.95 -3.01 9.41
C PHE A 123 6.91 -3.86 8.59
N TYR A 124 8.04 -4.24 9.19
CA TYR A 124 9.01 -5.10 8.53
C TYR A 124 8.82 -6.55 8.97
N ASP A 125 8.99 -7.48 8.03
CA ASP A 125 9.16 -8.87 8.39
C ASP A 125 10.61 -9.08 8.89
N PRO A 126 11.00 -10.31 9.36
CA PRO A 126 12.34 -10.54 9.89
C PRO A 126 13.49 -10.23 8.92
N GLU A 127 13.23 -10.24 7.61
CA GLU A 127 14.25 -9.97 6.59
C GLU A 127 14.22 -8.53 6.08
N GLY A 128 13.38 -7.68 6.67
CA GLY A 128 13.29 -6.28 6.27
C GLY A 128 12.38 -6.01 5.08
N ASN A 129 11.54 -6.98 4.68
CA ASN A 129 10.53 -6.73 3.66
C ASN A 129 9.39 -5.93 4.28
N ILE A 130 8.90 -4.93 3.55
CA ILE A 130 7.78 -4.13 4.03
C ILE A 130 6.48 -4.90 3.84
N VAL A 131 5.71 -5.00 4.93
CA VAL A 131 4.40 -5.63 4.92
C VAL A 131 3.36 -4.57 5.26
N GLU A 132 2.32 -4.48 4.44
CA GLU A 132 1.14 -3.66 4.72
C GLU A 132 0.05 -4.56 5.27
N VAL A 133 -0.63 -4.11 6.34
CA VAL A 133 -1.91 -4.68 6.73
C VAL A 133 -2.91 -3.54 6.77
N HIS A 134 -4.04 -3.71 6.13
CA HIS A 134 -5.08 -2.69 6.13
C HIS A 134 -6.45 -3.28 6.38
N GLN A 135 -7.34 -2.41 6.85
CA GLN A 135 -8.76 -2.72 6.98
C GLN A 135 -9.54 -1.80 6.08
N PHE A 136 -10.45 -2.36 5.30
CA PHE A 136 -11.42 -1.58 4.53
C PHE A 136 -12.43 -0.98 5.49
N ILE A 137 -12.54 0.34 5.46
CA ILE A 137 -13.46 1.08 6.32
C ILE A 137 -14.66 1.50 5.48
N ASP A 138 -15.81 0.92 5.78
CA ASP A 138 -17.06 1.33 5.15
C ASP A 138 -17.61 2.51 5.95
N LYS A 139 -17.72 3.66 5.31
CA LYS A 139 -18.18 4.89 5.94
C LYS A 139 -19.67 5.18 5.73
N ASN A 140 -20.42 4.17 5.41
CA ASN A 140 -21.88 4.36 5.27
C ASN A 140 -22.56 4.62 6.60
#